data_566b4311e709cfb6adb9257b002f8a42
#
_entry.id   566b4311e709cfb6adb9257b002f8a42
#
_cell.length_a   1.000
_cell.length_b   1.000
_cell.length_c   1.000
_cell.angle_alpha   90.00
_cell.angle_beta   90.00
_cell.angle_gamma   90.00
#
_symmetry.space_group_name_H-M   'P 1'
#
loop_
_entity.id
_entity.type
_entity.pdbx_description
1 polymer ?
#
loop_
_entity_poly.entity_id
_entity_poly.type
_entity_poly.pdbx_seq_one_letter_code
_entity_poly.pdbx_strand_id
1 'polypeptide(L)'
;MTGPAPGPRGWPLIAFWTRLAASYGGVARYRIGAEQHFLISDPQSIAHVFRHDTTRYYRGKYHDLLKPAFGEGLLTANGEPWRQQRRSIEPAFSRRRIAGWLDIVADATE
;
A
#
# COMPACT_ATOMS: atom_id res chain seq x y z
N MET A 1 0.66 5.46 23.45
CA MET A 1 -0.17 6.69 23.55
C MET A 1 -1.13 6.70 22.38
N THR A 2 -2.38 7.06 22.61
CA THR A 2 -3.43 6.99 21.57
C THR A 2 -3.71 8.41 21.11
N GLY A 3 -3.49 8.70 19.82
CA GLY A 3 -3.83 9.99 19.24
C GLY A 3 -5.36 10.17 19.03
N PRO A 4 -5.85 11.39 18.85
CA PRO A 4 -7.26 11.68 18.59
C PRO A 4 -7.71 11.08 17.25
N ALA A 5 -9.00 10.75 17.15
CA ALA A 5 -9.59 10.23 15.92
C ALA A 5 -9.54 11.28 14.78
N PRO A 6 -9.29 10.88 13.53
CA PRO A 6 -9.32 11.81 12.41
C PRO A 6 -10.76 12.27 12.13
N GLY A 7 -10.92 13.55 11.85
CA GLY A 7 -12.20 14.12 11.43
C GLY A 7 -12.60 13.70 10.00
N PRO A 8 -13.85 13.87 9.61
CA PRO A 8 -14.52 13.14 8.53
C PRO A 8 -14.38 13.70 7.11
N ARG A 9 -13.38 14.48 6.68
CA ARG A 9 -13.30 14.98 5.28
C ARG A 9 -11.87 15.14 4.76
N GLY A 10 -11.45 14.31 3.82
CA GLY A 10 -10.40 14.53 2.84
C GLY A 10 -8.98 14.77 3.38
N TRP A 11 -8.36 15.84 2.95
CA TRP A 11 -7.02 16.30 3.31
C TRP A 11 -6.67 16.34 4.81
N PRO A 12 -7.63 16.51 5.73
CA PRO A 12 -7.38 16.38 7.17
C PRO A 12 -6.77 15.05 7.59
N LEU A 13 -7.01 13.99 6.85
CA LEU A 13 -6.48 12.66 7.17
C LEU A 13 -4.96 12.57 6.96
N ILE A 14 -4.47 13.14 5.86
CA ILE A 14 -3.02 13.19 5.59
C ILE A 14 -2.31 14.05 6.63
N ALA A 15 -2.86 15.23 6.92
CA ALA A 15 -2.33 16.11 7.97
C ALA A 15 -2.34 15.47 9.36
N PHE A 16 -3.36 14.66 9.65
CA PHE A 16 -3.43 13.86 10.87
C PHE A 16 -2.30 12.82 10.93
N TRP A 17 -2.12 12.02 9.88
CA TRP A 17 -1.06 11.01 9.83
C TRP A 17 0.35 11.61 9.86
N THR A 18 0.57 12.73 9.17
CA THR A 18 1.84 13.44 9.21
C THR A 18 2.18 13.93 10.63
N ARG A 19 1.20 14.52 11.33
CA ARG A 19 1.38 14.92 12.72
C ARG A 19 1.62 13.72 13.64
N LEU A 20 0.88 12.64 13.43
CA LEU A 20 1.03 11.42 14.22
C LEU A 20 2.45 10.84 14.07
N ALA A 21 2.96 10.75 12.85
CA ALA A 21 4.32 10.30 12.56
C ALA A 21 5.37 11.21 13.21
N ALA A 22 5.20 12.52 13.10
CA ALA A 22 6.12 13.49 13.71
C ALA A 22 6.13 13.43 15.23
N SER A 23 4.97 13.15 15.86
CA SER A 23 4.84 13.17 17.33
C SER A 23 5.27 11.86 18.00
N TYR A 24 5.10 10.72 17.34
CA TYR A 24 5.28 9.41 17.96
C TYR A 24 6.39 8.55 17.32
N GLY A 25 7.01 9.03 16.26
CA GLY A 25 8.10 8.31 15.58
C GLY A 25 7.60 7.16 14.70
N GLY A 26 8.43 6.11 14.57
CA GLY A 26 8.30 5.08 13.56
C GLY A 26 7.02 4.26 13.54
N VAL A 27 6.39 4.02 14.70
CA VAL A 27 5.12 3.28 14.82
C VAL A 27 4.19 3.99 15.78
N ALA A 28 3.04 4.43 15.30
CA ALA A 28 2.01 5.09 16.10
C ALA A 28 0.69 4.32 16.04
N ARG A 29 0.07 4.12 17.19
CA ARG A 29 -1.25 3.49 17.31
C ARG A 29 -2.33 4.55 17.42
N TYR A 30 -3.40 4.39 16.66
CA TYR A 30 -4.59 5.26 16.75
C TYR A 30 -5.88 4.44 16.55
N ARG A 31 -7.03 5.05 16.79
CA ARG A 31 -8.35 4.39 16.64
C ARG A 31 -9.22 5.18 15.68
N ILE A 32 -9.98 4.44 14.88
CA ILE A 32 -11.09 4.97 14.07
C ILE A 32 -12.33 4.17 14.48
N GLY A 33 -13.26 4.83 15.17
CA GLY A 33 -14.39 4.12 15.75
C GLY A 33 -13.95 3.05 16.75
N ALA A 34 -14.41 1.83 16.56
CA ALA A 34 -14.02 0.66 17.37
C ALA A 34 -12.71 0.02 16.91
N GLU A 35 -12.20 0.36 15.73
CA GLU A 35 -11.04 -0.30 15.13
C GLU A 35 -9.73 0.33 15.57
N GLN A 36 -8.74 -0.52 15.81
CA GLN A 36 -7.39 -0.14 16.14
C GLN A 36 -6.53 -0.17 14.88
N HIS A 37 -5.79 0.91 14.66
CA HIS A 37 -4.90 1.08 13.52
C HIS A 37 -3.47 1.40 13.98
N PHE A 38 -2.51 1.05 13.15
CA PHE A 38 -1.12 1.37 13.34
C PHE A 38 -0.61 2.14 12.11
N LEU A 39 -0.04 3.32 12.36
CA LEU A 39 0.72 4.06 11.36
C LEU A 39 2.18 3.63 11.47
N ILE A 40 2.73 3.12 10.39
CA ILE A 40 4.13 2.74 10.29
C ILE A 40 4.81 3.77 9.38
N SER A 41 5.75 4.52 9.93
CA SER A 41 6.53 5.55 9.21
C SER A 41 8.05 5.29 9.25
N ASP A 42 8.49 4.29 9.99
CA ASP A 42 9.88 3.87 10.01
C ASP A 42 10.24 3.06 8.75
N PRO A 43 11.31 3.44 8.01
CA PRO A 43 11.69 2.74 6.78
C PRO A 43 11.98 1.25 6.94
N GLN A 44 12.55 0.84 8.06
CA GLN A 44 12.87 -0.57 8.32
C GLN A 44 11.60 -1.40 8.52
N SER A 45 10.66 -0.89 9.31
CA SER A 45 9.35 -1.52 9.54
C SER A 45 8.52 -1.57 8.26
N ILE A 46 8.54 -0.50 7.44
CA ILE A 46 7.90 -0.48 6.13
C ILE A 46 8.52 -1.55 5.22
N ALA A 47 9.85 -1.60 5.14
CA ALA A 47 10.56 -2.60 4.34
C ALA A 47 10.26 -4.02 4.82
N HIS A 48 10.13 -4.24 6.12
CA HIS A 48 9.73 -5.53 6.69
C HIS A 48 8.34 -5.94 6.21
N VAL A 49 7.35 -5.07 6.33
CA VAL A 49 5.98 -5.34 5.87
C VAL A 49 5.93 -5.67 4.37
N PHE A 50 6.67 -4.92 3.54
CA PHE A 50 6.65 -5.13 2.09
C PHE A 50 7.49 -6.31 1.60
N ARG A 51 8.56 -6.67 2.30
CA ARG A 51 9.45 -7.76 1.87
C ARG A 51 9.02 -9.13 2.39
N HIS A 52 8.49 -9.17 3.61
CA HIS A 52 8.31 -10.44 4.30
C HIS A 52 6.91 -11.00 4.23
N ASP A 53 5.91 -10.28 3.57
CA ASP A 53 4.73 -10.90 3.85
C ASP A 53 3.42 -10.79 3.12
N THR A 54 3.31 -11.62 2.17
CA THR A 54 2.02 -12.16 1.74
C THR A 54 1.47 -13.27 2.66
N THR A 55 2.21 -13.74 3.68
CA THR A 55 1.77 -14.80 4.58
C THR A 55 1.27 -14.28 5.93
N ARG A 56 1.78 -13.15 6.40
CA ARG A 56 1.46 -12.56 7.71
C ARG A 56 0.59 -11.32 7.63
N TYR A 57 0.65 -10.56 6.52
CA TYR A 57 -0.09 -9.33 6.34
C TYR A 57 -1.10 -9.47 5.22
N TYR A 58 -2.34 -9.21 5.46
CA TYR A 58 -3.39 -9.20 4.46
C TYR A 58 -3.68 -7.76 4.06
N ARG A 59 -4.02 -7.56 2.80
CA ARG A 59 -4.62 -6.29 2.38
C ARG A 59 -5.92 -6.14 3.14
N GLY A 60 -6.07 -5.01 3.81
CA GLY A 60 -7.20 -4.77 4.69
C GLY A 60 -8.53 -4.78 3.96
N LYS A 61 -9.62 -4.82 4.71
CA LYS A 61 -11.01 -4.89 4.24
C LYS A 61 -11.39 -3.85 3.18
N TYR A 62 -10.69 -2.72 3.12
CA TYR A 62 -10.92 -1.70 2.09
C TYR A 62 -10.56 -2.17 0.68
N HIS A 63 -9.65 -3.13 0.54
CA HIS A 63 -9.36 -3.76 -0.74
C HIS A 63 -10.50 -4.67 -1.21
N ASP A 64 -11.23 -5.27 -0.29
CA ASP A 64 -12.39 -6.10 -0.62
C ASP A 64 -13.52 -5.27 -1.23
N LEU A 65 -13.63 -3.99 -0.86
CA LEU A 65 -14.58 -3.05 -1.48
C LEU A 65 -14.26 -2.75 -2.95
N LEU A 66 -13.03 -2.97 -3.38
CA LEU A 66 -12.63 -2.76 -4.79
C LEU A 66 -12.90 -3.98 -5.67
N LYS A 67 -13.08 -5.17 -5.09
CA LYS A 67 -13.31 -6.41 -5.84
C LYS A 67 -14.51 -6.35 -6.80
N PRO A 68 -15.66 -5.77 -6.45
CA PRO A 68 -16.78 -5.67 -7.38
C PRO A 68 -16.45 -4.88 -8.66
N ALA A 69 -15.55 -3.90 -8.57
CA ALA A 69 -15.16 -3.06 -9.70
C ALA A 69 -13.96 -3.63 -10.48
N PHE A 70 -12.99 -4.23 -9.78
CA PHE A 70 -11.69 -4.63 -10.35
C PHE A 70 -11.49 -6.15 -10.43
N GLY A 71 -12.46 -6.94 -9.94
CA GLY A 71 -12.34 -8.40 -9.86
C GLY A 71 -11.21 -8.84 -8.91
N GLU A 72 -10.79 -10.10 -9.05
CA GLU A 72 -9.68 -10.68 -8.28
C GLU A 72 -8.36 -10.61 -9.06
N GLY A 73 -7.93 -9.40 -9.37
CA GLY A 73 -6.66 -9.13 -10.02
C GLY A 73 -5.51 -8.88 -9.04
N LEU A 74 -4.34 -8.52 -9.57
CA LEU A 74 -3.13 -8.24 -8.79
C LEU A 74 -3.34 -7.18 -7.68
N LEU A 75 -4.25 -6.24 -7.90
CA LEU A 75 -4.57 -5.19 -6.93
C LEU A 75 -5.36 -5.73 -5.73
N THR A 76 -6.28 -6.65 -5.97
CA THR A 76 -7.29 -7.09 -4.99
C THR A 76 -7.07 -8.50 -4.45
N ALA A 77 -6.30 -9.33 -5.15
CA ALA A 77 -5.96 -10.67 -4.70
C ALA A 77 -5.05 -10.66 -3.46
N ASN A 78 -5.17 -11.66 -2.63
CA ASN A 78 -4.34 -11.90 -1.45
C ASN A 78 -3.73 -13.31 -1.51
N GLY A 79 -2.69 -13.54 -0.73
CA GLY A 79 -2.10 -14.86 -0.52
C GLY A 79 -1.54 -15.50 -1.80
N GLU A 80 -1.79 -16.79 -1.99
CA GLU A 80 -1.22 -17.55 -3.12
C GLU A 80 -1.72 -17.11 -4.50
N PRO A 81 -3.00 -16.78 -4.72
CA PRO A 81 -3.46 -16.21 -6.01
C PRO A 81 -2.68 -14.94 -6.40
N TRP A 82 -2.43 -14.06 -5.45
CA TRP A 82 -1.62 -12.87 -5.69
C TRP A 82 -0.18 -13.20 -6.06
N ARG A 83 0.43 -14.18 -5.37
CA ARG A 83 1.81 -14.60 -5.67
C ARG A 83 1.94 -15.19 -7.08
N GLN A 84 0.98 -15.99 -7.51
CA GLN A 84 0.97 -16.57 -8.85
C GLN A 84 0.86 -15.46 -9.91
N GLN A 85 -0.08 -14.54 -9.75
CA GLN A 85 -0.23 -13.40 -10.66
C GLN A 85 1.03 -12.54 -10.67
N ARG A 86 1.59 -12.23 -9.51
CA ARG A 86 2.81 -11.44 -9.39
C ARG A 86 3.97 -12.09 -10.15
N ARG A 87 4.23 -13.36 -9.92
CA ARG A 87 5.29 -14.11 -10.60
C ARG A 87 5.11 -14.12 -12.13
N SER A 88 3.89 -14.20 -12.61
CA SER A 88 3.60 -14.21 -14.05
C SER A 88 3.91 -12.88 -14.74
N ILE A 89 3.71 -11.76 -14.05
CA ILE A 89 3.92 -10.43 -14.63
C ILE A 89 5.29 -9.81 -14.30
N GLU A 90 5.95 -10.26 -13.24
CA GLU A 90 7.23 -9.69 -12.80
C GLU A 90 8.31 -9.65 -13.89
N PRO A 91 8.45 -10.66 -14.79
CA PRO A 91 9.43 -10.59 -15.87
C PRO A 91 9.18 -9.44 -16.85
N ALA A 92 7.92 -8.98 -17.01
CA ALA A 92 7.59 -7.83 -17.85
C ALA A 92 8.16 -6.51 -17.28
N PHE A 93 8.34 -6.42 -15.96
CA PHE A 93 8.89 -5.25 -15.27
C PHE A 93 10.39 -5.33 -15.01
N SER A 94 11.11 -6.20 -15.73
CA SER A 94 12.58 -6.24 -15.65
C SER A 94 13.18 -4.91 -16.14
N ARG A 95 14.32 -4.52 -15.55
CA ARG A 95 15.03 -3.28 -15.92
C ARG A 95 15.26 -3.13 -17.43
N ARG A 96 15.60 -4.24 -18.09
CA ARG A 96 15.83 -4.27 -19.54
C ARG A 96 14.55 -3.96 -20.32
N ARG A 97 13.39 -4.49 -19.90
CA ARG A 97 12.11 -4.20 -20.58
C ARG A 97 11.63 -2.78 -20.32
N ILE A 98 11.77 -2.31 -19.09
CA ILE A 98 11.43 -0.92 -18.73
C ILE A 98 12.26 0.07 -19.55
N ALA A 99 13.56 -0.19 -19.71
CA ALA A 99 14.42 0.66 -20.55
C ALA A 99 13.91 0.73 -22.00
N GLY A 100 13.46 -0.39 -22.58
CA GLY A 100 12.88 -0.38 -23.92
C GLY A 100 11.51 0.33 -24.03
N TRP A 101 10.81 0.51 -22.94
CA TRP A 101 9.55 1.28 -22.95
C TRP A 101 9.78 2.81 -22.96
N LEU A 102 10.95 3.27 -22.52
CA LEU A 102 11.29 4.70 -22.53
C LEU A 102 11.28 5.27 -23.95
N ASP A 103 11.75 4.51 -24.93
CA ASP A 103 11.74 4.92 -26.33
C ASP A 103 10.29 5.05 -26.84
N ILE A 104 9.43 4.10 -26.50
CA ILE A 104 7.99 4.13 -26.89
C ILE A 104 7.27 5.32 -26.23
N VAL A 105 7.59 5.62 -24.97
CA VAL A 105 7.00 6.77 -24.27
C VAL A 105 7.49 8.08 -24.87
N ALA A 106 8.79 8.18 -25.22
CA ALA A 106 9.36 9.37 -25.87
C ALA A 106 8.67 9.63 -27.21
N ASP A 107 8.58 8.61 -28.07
CA ASP A 107 7.92 8.71 -29.38
C ASP A 107 6.42 9.10 -29.29
N ALA A 108 5.74 8.66 -28.22
CA ALA A 108 4.31 8.99 -28.02
C ALA A 108 4.07 10.39 -27.45
N THR A 109 5.12 11.08 -27.01
CA THR A 109 5.04 12.42 -26.37
C THR A 109 5.55 13.55 -27.25
N GLU A 110 6.11 13.25 -28.42
CA GLU A 110 6.46 14.20 -29.48
C GLU A 110 5.25 14.49 -30.41
#